data_07d672c512cdf8220164c039ab72dd1e
#
_entry.id   07d672c512cdf8220164c039ab72dd1e
#
_cell.length_a   1.000
_cell.length_b   1.000
_cell.length_c   1.000
_cell.angle_alpha   90.00
_cell.angle_beta   90.00
_cell.angle_gamma   90.00
#
_symmetry.space_group_name_H-M   'P 1'
#
loop_
_entity.id
_entity.type
_entity.pdbx_description
1 polymer ?
#
loop_
_entity_poly.entity_id
_entity_poly.type
_entity_poly.pdbx_seq_one_letter_code
_entity_poly.pdbx_strand_id
1 'polypeptide(L)'
;MPGGGKSANYELNLVPFIDLFSTLICFLLITAAWQSMETINTGAPPKSVQNIEDDSPPPPPDPVKKVALTVTLFVDRLDVGEDNSIRSIPHVQGTPDYNALGNILNEWKRKYPDRKDLVLATENRAPYKHLVKLMDVFIERKFPEVGIT
;
A
#
# COMPACT_ATOMS: atom_id res chain seq x y z
N MET A 1 67.27 -28.23 -19.50
CA MET A 1 66.06 -27.83 -20.14
C MET A 1 65.26 -27.02 -19.19
N PRO A 2 65.18 -25.76 -19.37
CA PRO A 2 64.27 -24.99 -18.62
C PRO A 2 62.83 -25.39 -19.04
N GLY A 3 62.17 -26.05 -18.18
CA GLY A 3 60.73 -26.08 -18.29
C GLY A 3 60.28 -24.69 -18.42
N GLY A 4 59.85 -24.25 -19.58
CA GLY A 4 59.20 -22.99 -19.74
C GLY A 4 58.03 -22.98 -18.82
N GLY A 5 58.20 -22.32 -17.70
CA GLY A 5 57.06 -21.96 -16.89
C GLY A 5 56.16 -21.15 -17.77
N LYS A 6 55.17 -21.77 -18.32
CA LYS A 6 54.04 -21.06 -18.83
C LYS A 6 53.49 -20.33 -17.61
N SER A 7 53.93 -19.10 -17.45
CA SER A 7 53.15 -18.19 -16.61
C SER A 7 51.74 -18.24 -17.20
N ALA A 8 50.88 -18.99 -16.56
CA ALA A 8 49.49 -18.95 -16.85
C ALA A 8 49.04 -17.57 -16.47
N ASN A 9 49.13 -16.63 -17.40
CA ASN A 9 48.37 -15.41 -17.31
C ASN A 9 46.93 -15.77 -17.38
N TYR A 10 46.38 -16.14 -16.23
CA TYR A 10 44.96 -16.09 -16.05
C TYR A 10 44.59 -14.63 -16.10
N GLU A 11 44.44 -14.11 -17.31
CA GLU A 11 43.65 -12.89 -17.45
C GLU A 11 42.25 -13.24 -16.96
N LEU A 12 42.03 -12.93 -15.70
CA LEU A 12 40.67 -12.96 -15.14
C LEU A 12 39.84 -12.02 -15.99
N ASN A 13 39.08 -12.62 -16.89
CA ASN A 13 38.12 -11.85 -17.66
C ASN A 13 37.01 -11.39 -16.71
N LEU A 14 37.12 -10.16 -16.24
CA LEU A 14 36.17 -9.55 -15.29
C LEU A 14 34.89 -9.06 -15.96
N VAL A 15 34.86 -9.11 -17.29
CA VAL A 15 33.68 -8.61 -18.04
C VAL A 15 32.37 -9.32 -17.66
N PRO A 16 32.33 -10.68 -17.53
CA PRO A 16 31.11 -11.35 -17.09
C PRO A 16 30.69 -10.97 -15.67
N PHE A 17 31.65 -10.71 -14.78
CA PHE A 17 31.36 -10.29 -13.42
C PHE A 17 30.80 -8.86 -13.38
N ILE A 18 31.33 -7.96 -14.17
CA ILE A 18 30.85 -6.59 -14.28
C ILE A 18 29.42 -6.59 -14.83
N ASP A 19 29.12 -7.41 -15.82
CA ASP A 19 27.78 -7.54 -16.38
C ASP A 19 26.79 -8.08 -15.35
N LEU A 20 27.17 -9.12 -14.60
CA LEU A 20 26.35 -9.66 -13.51
C LEU A 20 26.07 -8.60 -12.43
N PHE A 21 27.08 -7.88 -11.98
CA PHE A 21 26.91 -6.84 -10.97
C PHE A 21 26.07 -5.68 -11.48
N SER A 22 26.26 -5.26 -12.71
CA SER A 22 25.45 -4.20 -13.33
C SER A 22 23.98 -4.60 -13.40
N THR A 23 23.69 -5.83 -13.80
CA THR A 23 22.32 -6.37 -13.84
C THR A 23 21.70 -6.41 -12.45
N LEU A 24 22.45 -6.87 -11.45
CA LEU A 24 22.00 -6.90 -10.06
C LEU A 24 21.69 -5.48 -9.53
N ILE A 25 22.55 -4.53 -9.79
CA ILE A 25 22.35 -3.13 -9.37
C ILE A 25 21.11 -2.56 -10.04
N CYS A 26 20.94 -2.74 -11.34
CA CYS A 26 19.74 -2.31 -12.04
C CYS A 26 18.47 -2.93 -11.46
N PHE A 27 18.51 -4.23 -11.18
CA PHE A 27 17.39 -4.94 -10.57
C PHE A 27 17.05 -4.39 -9.19
N LEU A 28 18.07 -4.17 -8.35
CA LEU A 28 17.88 -3.61 -7.02
C LEU A 28 17.32 -2.17 -7.07
N LEU A 29 17.78 -1.36 -8.03
CA LEU A 29 17.27 0.00 -8.21
C LEU A 29 15.80 0.01 -8.64
N ILE A 30 15.42 -0.88 -9.54
CA ILE A 30 14.02 -1.03 -9.97
C ILE A 30 13.16 -1.48 -8.78
N THR A 31 13.62 -2.48 -8.02
CA THR A 31 12.91 -2.97 -6.84
C THR A 31 12.76 -1.88 -5.78
N ALA A 32 13.80 -1.10 -5.53
CA ALA A 32 13.76 0.02 -4.60
C ALA A 32 12.79 1.12 -5.06
N ALA A 33 12.75 1.41 -6.35
CA ALA A 33 11.81 2.38 -6.91
C ALA A 33 10.34 1.94 -6.72
N TRP A 34 10.05 0.64 -6.89
CA TRP A 34 8.72 0.10 -6.63
C TRP A 34 8.31 0.26 -5.16
N GLN A 35 9.20 -0.04 -4.23
CA GLN A 35 8.95 0.14 -2.79
C GLN A 35 8.70 1.59 -2.42
N SER A 36 9.41 2.52 -3.06
CA SER A 36 9.21 3.96 -2.82
C SER A 36 7.85 4.44 -3.32
N MET A 37 7.30 3.84 -4.35
CA MET A 37 5.96 4.16 -4.85
C MET A 37 4.85 3.68 -3.90
N GLU A 38 5.03 2.57 -3.22
CA GLU A 38 4.07 2.09 -2.24
C GLU A 38 4.02 2.95 -0.97
N THR A 39 5.15 3.49 -0.54
CA THR A 39 5.22 4.33 0.66
C THR A 39 4.60 5.72 0.49
N ILE A 40 4.43 6.19 -0.73
CA ILE A 40 3.77 7.49 -0.97
C ILE A 40 2.27 7.44 -0.71
N ASN A 41 1.65 6.27 -0.81
CA ASN A 41 0.21 6.07 -0.59
C ASN A 41 -0.16 5.73 0.86
N THR A 42 0.78 5.30 1.67
CA THR A 42 0.56 5.16 3.11
C THR A 42 0.89 6.50 3.75
N GLY A 43 -0.10 7.34 3.95
CA GLY A 43 0.03 8.64 4.61
C GLY A 43 0.51 8.55 6.06
N ALA A 44 1.67 7.92 6.26
CA ALA A 44 2.38 8.01 7.53
C ALA A 44 3.00 9.41 7.62
N PRO A 45 2.63 10.21 8.62
CA PRO A 45 3.26 11.50 8.81
C PRO A 45 4.76 11.31 9.01
N PRO A 46 5.61 12.09 8.38
CA PRO A 46 7.03 12.09 8.68
C PRO A 46 7.18 12.41 10.16
N LYS A 47 7.87 11.55 10.90
CA LYS A 47 8.27 11.85 12.27
C LYS A 47 9.04 13.15 12.23
N SER A 48 8.50 14.16 12.87
CA SER A 48 9.12 15.45 13.04
C SER A 48 10.53 15.30 13.59
N VAL A 49 11.51 15.68 12.79
CA VAL A 49 12.86 15.96 13.30
C VAL A 49 12.79 17.30 14.00
N GLN A 50 13.16 17.29 15.24
CA GLN A 50 13.13 18.42 16.17
C GLN A 50 13.93 19.62 15.68
N ASN A 51 13.34 20.78 15.93
CA ASN A 51 13.93 22.07 16.24
C ASN A 51 15.22 22.46 15.54
N ILE A 52 15.06 23.27 14.53
CA ILE A 52 15.95 24.39 14.32
C ILE A 52 15.04 25.63 14.28
N GLU A 53 15.20 26.49 15.28
CA GLU A 53 14.67 27.85 15.25
C GLU A 53 15.27 28.53 14.03
N ASP A 54 14.48 28.70 13.01
CA ASP A 54 14.82 29.54 11.89
C ASP A 54 13.58 30.36 11.54
N ASP A 55 13.79 31.66 11.36
CA ASP A 55 12.79 32.66 11.02
C ASP A 55 12.17 32.37 9.64
N SER A 56 11.42 31.26 9.56
CA SER A 56 10.68 30.90 8.37
C SER A 56 9.26 31.46 8.46
N PRO A 57 8.66 31.88 7.34
CA PRO A 57 7.26 32.29 7.33
C PRO A 57 6.39 31.17 7.84
N PRO A 58 5.23 31.46 8.47
CA PRO A 58 4.38 30.46 9.07
C PRO A 58 4.09 29.34 8.06
N PRO A 59 4.21 28.07 8.46
CA PRO A 59 3.96 26.96 7.57
C PRO A 59 2.54 27.07 7.02
N PRO A 60 2.32 26.68 5.75
CA PRO A 60 0.97 26.60 5.21
C PRO A 60 0.11 25.74 6.15
N PRO A 61 -1.18 26.07 6.29
CA PRO A 61 -2.06 25.33 7.19
C PRO A 61 -1.94 23.84 6.89
N ASP A 62 -1.76 23.05 7.95
CA ASP A 62 -1.65 21.59 7.87
C ASP A 62 -2.73 21.06 6.94
N PRO A 63 -2.39 20.17 6.00
CA PRO A 63 -3.41 19.54 5.19
C PRO A 63 -4.44 18.92 6.13
N VAL A 64 -5.68 19.32 5.96
CA VAL A 64 -6.82 18.85 6.77
C VAL A 64 -6.65 17.33 6.90
N LYS A 65 -6.47 16.86 8.15
CA LYS A 65 -6.30 15.44 8.45
C LYS A 65 -7.48 14.72 7.83
N LYS A 66 -7.24 14.02 6.71
CA LYS A 66 -8.30 13.25 6.06
C LYS A 66 -8.66 12.10 6.98
N VAL A 67 -9.94 11.97 7.29
CA VAL A 67 -10.46 10.82 8.02
C VAL A 67 -10.12 9.54 7.27
N ALA A 68 -9.53 8.56 7.94
CA ALA A 68 -9.20 7.28 7.35
C ALA A 68 -10.47 6.42 7.21
N LEU A 69 -10.84 6.09 5.98
CA LEU A 69 -11.94 5.17 5.68
C LEU A 69 -11.33 3.80 5.35
N THR A 70 -11.59 2.82 6.20
CA THR A 70 -11.03 1.48 6.07
C THR A 70 -12.12 0.41 6.11
N VAL A 71 -11.96 -0.62 5.31
CA VAL A 71 -12.80 -1.81 5.34
C VAL A 71 -11.88 -3.02 5.44
N THR A 72 -12.08 -3.85 6.43
CA THR A 72 -11.28 -5.06 6.64
C THR A 72 -12.15 -6.29 6.49
N LEU A 73 -11.79 -7.15 5.55
CA LEU A 73 -12.47 -8.42 5.31
C LEU A 73 -11.83 -9.53 6.12
N PHE A 74 -12.59 -10.08 7.06
CA PHE A 74 -12.24 -11.30 7.78
C PHE A 74 -13.03 -12.51 7.25
N VAL A 75 -12.70 -13.69 7.74
CA VAL A 75 -13.40 -14.93 7.36
C VAL A 75 -14.86 -14.96 7.85
N ASP A 76 -15.11 -14.37 8.99
CA ASP A 76 -16.39 -14.43 9.72
C ASP A 76 -17.11 -13.08 9.84
N ARG A 77 -16.42 -11.98 9.57
CA ARG A 77 -16.97 -10.64 9.74
C ARG A 77 -16.34 -9.65 8.78
N LEU A 78 -16.96 -8.50 8.69
CA LEU A 78 -16.46 -7.34 7.97
C LEU A 78 -16.36 -6.16 8.95
N ASP A 79 -15.17 -5.64 9.14
CA ASP A 79 -14.94 -4.47 9.98
C ASP A 79 -14.86 -3.22 9.12
N VAL A 80 -15.66 -2.22 9.47
CA VAL A 80 -15.71 -0.94 8.78
C VAL A 80 -15.22 0.14 9.71
N GLY A 81 -14.12 0.77 9.37
CA GLY A 81 -13.45 1.79 10.18
C GLY A 81 -13.60 3.18 9.60
N GLU A 82 -14.04 4.11 10.41
CA GLU A 82 -14.04 5.55 10.15
C GLU A 82 -13.16 6.21 11.22
N ASP A 83 -11.93 6.58 10.84
CA ASP A 83 -10.91 7.10 11.75
C ASP A 83 -10.69 6.15 12.95
N ASN A 84 -11.11 6.52 14.14
CA ASN A 84 -10.97 5.70 15.35
C ASN A 84 -12.19 4.83 15.67
N SER A 85 -13.26 4.94 14.90
CA SER A 85 -14.49 4.19 15.10
C SER A 85 -14.54 2.98 14.21
N ILE A 86 -14.68 1.79 14.79
CA ILE A 86 -14.78 0.53 14.05
C ILE A 86 -16.14 -0.10 14.32
N ARG A 87 -16.85 -0.44 13.24
CA ARG A 87 -18.10 -1.18 13.28
C ARG A 87 -17.87 -2.56 12.69
N SER A 88 -18.25 -3.60 13.42
CA SER A 88 -18.16 -4.99 12.94
C SER A 88 -19.50 -5.44 12.40
N ILE A 89 -19.50 -5.97 11.18
CA ILE A 89 -20.68 -6.53 10.52
C ILE A 89 -20.44 -8.04 10.42
N PRO A 90 -21.23 -8.88 11.12
CA PRO A 90 -21.07 -10.33 11.01
C PRO A 90 -21.49 -10.80 9.63
N HIS A 91 -20.85 -11.84 9.14
CA HIS A 91 -21.27 -12.50 7.90
C HIS A 91 -22.63 -13.18 8.07
N VAL A 92 -23.44 -13.10 7.02
CA VAL A 92 -24.71 -13.80 6.94
C VAL A 92 -24.53 -15.04 6.07
N GLN A 93 -24.73 -16.23 6.63
CA GLN A 93 -24.54 -17.52 5.93
C GLN A 93 -23.14 -17.65 5.29
N GLY A 94 -22.10 -17.22 5.98
CA GLY A 94 -20.72 -17.28 5.51
C GLY A 94 -20.37 -16.26 4.41
N THR A 95 -21.25 -15.34 4.10
CA THR A 95 -21.08 -14.30 3.09
C THR A 95 -21.12 -12.92 3.74
N PRO A 96 -20.26 -11.97 3.34
CA PRO A 96 -20.36 -10.61 3.83
C PRO A 96 -21.73 -9.99 3.55
N ASP A 97 -22.24 -9.22 4.50
CA ASP A 97 -23.48 -8.46 4.31
C ASP A 97 -23.21 -7.20 3.46
N TYR A 98 -23.32 -7.36 2.16
CA TYR A 98 -23.06 -6.26 1.21
C TYR A 98 -24.10 -5.14 1.31
N ASN A 99 -25.31 -5.43 1.73
CA ASN A 99 -26.36 -4.43 1.92
C ASN A 99 -26.03 -3.49 3.09
N ALA A 100 -25.62 -4.05 4.22
CA ALA A 100 -25.19 -3.27 5.37
C ALA A 100 -23.97 -2.42 5.05
N LEU A 101 -22.99 -2.99 4.34
CA LEU A 101 -21.82 -2.24 3.85
C LEU A 101 -22.26 -1.10 2.92
N GLY A 102 -23.14 -1.37 1.98
CA GLY A 102 -23.66 -0.35 1.05
C GLY A 102 -24.33 0.82 1.77
N ASN A 103 -25.08 0.55 2.83
CA ASN A 103 -25.70 1.58 3.65
C ASN A 103 -24.66 2.46 4.37
N ILE A 104 -23.60 1.86 4.90
CA ILE A 104 -22.49 2.59 5.52
C ILE A 104 -21.74 3.42 4.49
N LEU A 105 -21.48 2.89 3.30
CA LEU A 105 -20.85 3.65 2.21
C LEU A 105 -21.70 4.84 1.76
N ASN A 106 -23.02 4.67 1.71
CA ASN A 106 -23.94 5.78 1.44
C ASN A 106 -23.90 6.86 2.53
N GLU A 107 -23.83 6.46 3.79
CA GLU A 107 -23.66 7.35 4.93
C GLU A 107 -22.34 8.13 4.81
N TRP A 108 -21.24 7.45 4.48
CA TRP A 108 -19.95 8.09 4.23
C TRP A 108 -20.01 9.07 3.06
N LYS A 109 -20.74 8.72 2.00
CA LYS A 109 -20.89 9.59 0.83
C LYS A 109 -21.67 10.85 1.14
N ARG A 110 -22.64 10.79 2.05
CA ARG A 110 -23.36 11.98 2.55
C ARG A 110 -22.48 12.85 3.44
N LYS A 111 -21.66 12.20 4.27
CA LYS A 111 -20.75 12.86 5.21
C LYS A 111 -19.55 13.49 4.51
N TYR A 112 -19.02 12.77 3.51
CA TYR A 112 -17.83 13.15 2.75
C TYR A 112 -18.11 13.05 1.24
N PRO A 113 -18.88 13.99 0.66
CA PRO A 113 -19.31 13.86 -0.73
C PRO A 113 -18.17 13.90 -1.75
N ASP A 114 -17.05 14.53 -1.39
CA ASP A 114 -15.87 14.64 -2.25
C ASP A 114 -14.90 13.44 -2.14
N ARG A 115 -15.11 12.57 -1.15
CA ARG A 115 -14.26 11.40 -0.93
C ARG A 115 -14.60 10.29 -1.93
N LYS A 116 -13.57 9.75 -2.57
CA LYS A 116 -13.66 8.62 -3.52
C LYS A 116 -12.71 7.49 -3.16
N ASP A 117 -11.89 7.69 -2.14
CA ASP A 117 -10.86 6.78 -1.70
C ASP A 117 -11.25 6.06 -0.42
N LEU A 118 -10.88 4.81 -0.33
CA LEU A 118 -10.93 4.02 0.89
C LEU A 118 -9.85 2.93 0.85
N VAL A 119 -9.53 2.36 2.00
CA VAL A 119 -8.53 1.30 2.10
C VAL A 119 -9.24 -0.01 2.41
N LEU A 120 -8.97 -1.03 1.63
CA LEU A 120 -9.45 -2.39 1.82
C LEU A 120 -8.30 -3.26 2.30
N ALA A 121 -8.44 -3.82 3.50
CA ALA A 121 -7.56 -4.83 4.03
C ALA A 121 -8.26 -6.20 4.01
N THR A 122 -7.53 -7.26 3.74
CA THR A 122 -8.07 -8.62 3.73
C THR A 122 -7.23 -9.55 4.58
N GLU A 123 -7.90 -10.41 5.33
CA GLU A 123 -7.26 -11.52 5.98
C GLU A 123 -6.85 -12.58 4.94
N ASN A 124 -5.69 -13.20 5.11
CA ASN A 124 -5.17 -14.20 4.15
C ASN A 124 -6.10 -15.39 3.92
N ARG A 125 -6.97 -15.70 4.86
CA ARG A 125 -7.93 -16.80 4.77
C ARG A 125 -9.27 -16.42 4.12
N ALA A 126 -9.49 -15.12 3.87
CA ALA A 126 -10.74 -14.67 3.28
C ALA A 126 -10.86 -15.12 1.82
N PRO A 127 -12.02 -15.63 1.38
CA PRO A 127 -12.22 -16.04 0.00
C PRO A 127 -12.08 -14.88 -0.97
N TYR A 128 -11.32 -15.09 -2.04
CA TYR A 128 -11.09 -14.08 -3.07
C TYR A 128 -12.40 -13.57 -3.72
N LYS A 129 -13.39 -14.44 -3.87
CA LYS A 129 -14.71 -14.06 -4.41
C LYS A 129 -15.40 -12.96 -3.59
N HIS A 130 -15.21 -12.96 -2.27
CA HIS A 130 -15.75 -11.90 -1.41
C HIS A 130 -15.03 -10.57 -1.63
N LEU A 131 -13.72 -10.61 -1.84
CA LEU A 131 -12.92 -9.43 -2.17
C LEU A 131 -13.40 -8.77 -3.46
N VAL A 132 -13.60 -9.55 -4.51
CA VAL A 132 -14.08 -9.05 -5.79
C VAL A 132 -15.46 -8.40 -5.67
N LYS A 133 -16.38 -9.02 -4.96
CA LYS A 133 -17.72 -8.45 -4.72
C LYS A 133 -17.68 -7.17 -3.88
N LEU A 134 -16.77 -7.10 -2.90
CA LEU A 134 -16.56 -5.86 -2.14
C LEU A 134 -16.09 -4.73 -3.04
N MET A 135 -15.16 -4.99 -3.94
CA MET A 135 -14.69 -3.99 -4.91
C MET A 135 -15.82 -3.52 -5.82
N ASP A 136 -16.67 -4.42 -6.28
CA ASP A 136 -17.85 -4.07 -7.09
C ASP A 136 -18.81 -3.15 -6.30
N VAL A 137 -19.05 -3.44 -5.03
CA VAL A 137 -19.89 -2.60 -4.17
C VAL A 137 -19.26 -1.21 -3.98
N PHE A 138 -17.95 -1.13 -3.80
CA PHE A 138 -17.26 0.15 -3.66
C PHE A 138 -17.40 1.01 -4.92
N ILE A 139 -17.21 0.43 -6.08
CA ILE A 139 -17.37 1.12 -7.37
C ILE A 139 -18.82 1.58 -7.55
N GLU A 140 -19.78 0.72 -7.27
CA GLU A 140 -21.21 1.03 -7.35
C GLU A 140 -21.62 2.18 -6.43
N ARG A 141 -21.01 2.25 -5.24
CA ARG A 141 -21.27 3.31 -4.25
C ARG A 141 -20.38 4.54 -4.43
N LYS A 142 -19.71 4.68 -5.55
CA LYS A 142 -18.86 5.83 -5.91
C LYS A 142 -17.58 5.97 -5.09
N PHE A 143 -16.96 4.85 -4.74
CA PHE A 143 -15.63 4.77 -4.17
C PHE A 143 -14.68 3.98 -5.10
N PRO A 144 -14.35 4.50 -6.28
CA PRO A 144 -13.52 3.78 -7.25
C PRO A 144 -12.03 3.70 -6.89
N GLU A 145 -11.56 4.55 -5.99
CA GLU A 145 -10.17 4.61 -5.56
C GLU A 145 -9.95 3.73 -4.32
N VAL A 146 -9.82 2.44 -4.52
CA VAL A 146 -9.62 1.46 -3.45
C VAL A 146 -8.15 1.10 -3.34
N GLY A 147 -7.52 1.47 -2.20
CA GLY A 147 -6.19 0.98 -1.84
C GLY A 147 -6.30 -0.39 -1.17
N ILE A 148 -5.50 -1.36 -1.60
CA ILE A 148 -5.46 -2.70 -1.02
C ILE A 148 -4.20 -2.85 -0.18
N THR A 149 -4.37 -3.35 1.03
CA THR A 149 -3.25 -3.66 1.94
C THR A 149 -3.29 -5.10 2.42
#